data_55b087308a6bbc983e02933856b88d3f
#
_entry.id   55b087308a6bbc983e02933856b88d3f
#
_cell.length_a   1.000
_cell.length_b   1.000
_cell.length_c   1.000
_cell.angle_alpha   90.00
_cell.angle_beta   90.00
_cell.angle_gamma   90.00
#
_symmetry.space_group_name_H-M   'P 1'
#
loop_
_entity.id
_entity.type
_entity.pdbx_description
1 polymer ?
#
loop_
_entity_poly.entity_id
_entity_poly.type
_entity_poly.pdbx_seq_one_letter_code
_entity_poly.pdbx_strand_id
1 'polypeptide(L)'
;MPKVLRIINRLNLGGPTYNAAYLSKYISDDFETLLVAGMKDESEASSAYIVDNLGLKPRYIKNMYREINPIKDFRAYKELVQIIKEFQPDIVHTHAAKAGAIGRLAAYNCGVPIILHTFHGHVFHSYFGQLKTRIFLEIERFLARKSTKIVAISNIQKQELCEQFKVAPCEKFEVVPLGFDLERFQINHPERRRAFRAKYGLNQEDLVIGIIGRLVPIKNHHLLIQAFAEVQAKTQKTLKLIIIGDGELREELERFSHSLKLKISNRTAVKSDVVFTSWITDIESALPGLDIVALSSFNEGTPVSLIEAQAANIPIISTRVGGIEDIVLEGETAVLSENNNLEEFSTKLLDLVEDDSLRRRFTIKGFEHVYERYSYTNLCSNMSTLYTSLNQERTIKAKN
;
A
#
# COMPACT_ATOMS: atom_id res chain seq x y z
N MET A 1 -1.35 -31.68 6.33
CA MET A 1 -1.04 -30.35 5.81
C MET A 1 -2.10 -29.38 6.34
N PRO A 2 -1.73 -28.35 7.14
CA PRO A 2 -2.70 -27.42 7.69
C PRO A 2 -3.40 -26.63 6.58
N LYS A 3 -4.70 -26.38 6.76
CA LYS A 3 -5.54 -25.67 5.81
C LYS A 3 -5.74 -24.22 6.21
N VAL A 4 -5.45 -23.29 5.31
CA VAL A 4 -5.57 -21.84 5.51
C VAL A 4 -6.67 -21.27 4.66
N LEU A 5 -7.74 -20.79 5.28
CA LEU A 5 -8.79 -20.02 4.60
C LEU A 5 -8.46 -18.53 4.70
N ARG A 6 -8.15 -17.90 3.57
CA ARG A 6 -7.86 -16.46 3.50
C ARG A 6 -9.06 -15.70 2.98
N ILE A 7 -9.48 -14.66 3.72
CA ILE A 7 -10.70 -13.92 3.42
C ILE A 7 -10.36 -12.44 3.24
N ILE A 8 -10.66 -11.90 2.06
CA ILE A 8 -10.50 -10.48 1.74
C ILE A 8 -11.84 -9.86 1.34
N ASN A 9 -12.07 -8.59 1.68
CA ASN A 9 -13.35 -7.95 1.41
C ASN A 9 -13.66 -7.85 -0.10
N ARG A 10 -12.67 -7.45 -0.89
CA ARG A 10 -12.76 -7.37 -2.35
C ARG A 10 -11.36 -7.21 -2.97
N LEU A 11 -11.25 -7.56 -4.25
CA LEU A 11 -10.03 -7.41 -5.03
C LEU A 11 -10.02 -6.02 -5.70
N ASN A 12 -9.66 -4.99 -4.93
CA ASN A 12 -9.49 -3.61 -5.41
C ASN A 12 -8.01 -3.21 -5.43
N LEU A 13 -7.67 -2.15 -6.16
CA LEU A 13 -6.29 -1.65 -6.23
C LEU A 13 -5.77 -1.28 -4.84
N GLY A 14 -4.58 -1.81 -4.50
CA GLY A 14 -3.86 -1.52 -3.27
C GLY A 14 -3.19 -2.71 -2.61
N GLY A 15 -2.36 -2.42 -1.63
CA GLY A 15 -1.55 -3.39 -0.88
C GLY A 15 -2.28 -4.62 -0.34
N PRO A 16 -3.54 -4.50 0.16
CA PRO A 16 -4.27 -5.67 0.67
C PRO A 16 -4.46 -6.80 -0.34
N THR A 17 -4.76 -6.47 -1.61
CA THR A 17 -4.94 -7.46 -2.67
C THR A 17 -3.65 -8.19 -3.00
N TYR A 18 -2.53 -7.45 -3.14
CA TYR A 18 -1.21 -8.05 -3.34
C TYR A 18 -0.84 -8.97 -2.19
N ASN A 19 -0.99 -8.51 -0.95
CA ASN A 19 -0.68 -9.29 0.23
C ASN A 19 -1.48 -10.62 0.28
N ALA A 20 -2.80 -10.56 0.11
CA ALA A 20 -3.64 -11.74 0.11
C ALA A 20 -3.33 -12.69 -1.07
N ALA A 21 -3.04 -12.15 -2.26
CA ALA A 21 -2.74 -12.94 -3.45
C ALA A 21 -1.37 -13.63 -3.32
N TYR A 22 -0.32 -12.90 -2.96
CA TYR A 22 1.01 -13.50 -2.77
C TYR A 22 1.04 -14.55 -1.68
N LEU A 23 0.42 -14.29 -0.54
CA LEU A 23 0.27 -15.30 0.51
C LEU A 23 -0.54 -16.52 0.06
N SER A 24 -1.49 -16.37 -0.87
CA SER A 24 -2.27 -17.51 -1.38
C SER A 24 -1.51 -18.32 -2.44
N LYS A 25 -0.56 -17.68 -3.15
CA LYS A 25 0.20 -18.31 -4.22
C LYS A 25 1.53 -18.90 -3.75
N TYR A 26 2.25 -18.15 -2.90
CA TYR A 26 3.66 -18.40 -2.63
C TYR A 26 3.98 -18.78 -1.17
N ILE A 27 2.96 -18.90 -0.32
CA ILE A 27 3.21 -19.48 1.00
C ILE A 27 3.72 -20.92 0.82
N SER A 28 4.58 -21.37 1.74
CA SER A 28 5.16 -22.73 1.69
C SER A 28 4.15 -23.79 1.30
N ASP A 29 4.60 -24.77 0.51
CA ASP A 29 3.81 -25.96 0.12
C ASP A 29 3.34 -26.81 1.32
N ASP A 30 3.78 -26.45 2.54
CA ASP A 30 3.31 -27.06 3.77
C ASP A 30 1.86 -26.66 4.12
N PHE A 31 1.25 -25.72 3.40
CA PHE A 31 -0.11 -25.24 3.65
C PHE A 31 -1.01 -25.42 2.42
N GLU A 32 -2.21 -25.97 2.62
CA GLU A 32 -3.29 -25.93 1.65
C GLU A 32 -4.05 -24.59 1.80
N THR A 33 -4.13 -23.77 0.75
CA THR A 33 -4.74 -22.44 0.84
C THR A 33 -6.00 -22.31 -0.01
N LEU A 34 -7.04 -21.66 0.54
CA LEU A 34 -8.22 -21.23 -0.19
C LEU A 34 -8.39 -19.70 -0.03
N LEU A 35 -8.37 -18.97 -1.15
CA LEU A 35 -8.66 -17.54 -1.18
C LEU A 35 -10.16 -17.31 -1.40
N VAL A 36 -10.76 -16.52 -0.52
CA VAL A 36 -12.16 -16.08 -0.61
C VAL A 36 -12.20 -14.57 -0.70
N ALA A 37 -12.94 -14.04 -1.68
CA ALA A 37 -13.08 -12.62 -1.89
C ALA A 37 -14.56 -12.22 -1.99
N GLY A 38 -14.88 -11.01 -1.53
CA GLY A 38 -16.20 -10.42 -1.80
C GLY A 38 -16.24 -9.74 -3.16
N MET A 39 -17.39 -9.12 -3.44
CA MET A 39 -17.66 -8.44 -4.71
C MET A 39 -17.16 -6.99 -4.67
N LYS A 40 -16.67 -6.50 -5.79
CA LYS A 40 -16.37 -5.08 -5.99
C LYS A 40 -17.63 -4.32 -6.39
N ASP A 41 -17.66 -3.02 -6.13
CA ASP A 41 -18.67 -2.11 -6.68
C ASP A 41 -18.28 -1.74 -8.13
N GLU A 42 -19.27 -1.44 -8.98
CA GLU A 42 -19.04 -1.14 -10.40
C GLU A 42 -18.13 0.10 -10.60
N SER A 43 -18.20 1.05 -9.69
CA SER A 43 -17.38 2.27 -9.68
C SER A 43 -15.93 2.08 -9.25
N GLU A 44 -15.56 0.88 -8.75
CA GLU A 44 -14.21 0.63 -8.24
C GLU A 44 -13.32 0.00 -9.32
N ALA A 45 -12.05 0.45 -9.38
CA ALA A 45 -11.04 -0.18 -10.21
C ALA A 45 -10.76 -1.61 -9.70
N SER A 46 -10.74 -2.56 -10.63
CA SER A 46 -10.52 -3.98 -10.31
C SER A 46 -9.03 -4.29 -10.28
N SER A 47 -8.62 -5.07 -9.28
CA SER A 47 -7.31 -5.74 -9.26
C SER A 47 -7.42 -7.25 -9.48
N ALA A 48 -8.51 -7.72 -10.09
CA ALA A 48 -8.67 -9.14 -10.43
C ALA A 48 -7.51 -9.65 -11.29
N TYR A 49 -6.93 -8.79 -12.14
CA TYR A 49 -5.75 -9.13 -12.94
C TYR A 49 -4.56 -9.64 -12.10
N ILE A 50 -4.43 -9.22 -10.84
CA ILE A 50 -3.35 -9.69 -9.94
C ILE A 50 -3.54 -11.17 -9.65
N VAL A 51 -4.75 -11.58 -9.28
CA VAL A 51 -5.04 -12.99 -8.97
C VAL A 51 -5.06 -13.85 -10.24
N ASP A 52 -5.53 -13.28 -11.36
CA ASP A 52 -5.54 -13.95 -12.66
C ASP A 52 -4.11 -14.21 -13.17
N ASN A 53 -3.21 -13.21 -13.09
CA ASN A 53 -1.80 -13.36 -13.47
C ASN A 53 -1.05 -14.38 -12.60
N LEU A 54 -1.46 -14.55 -11.35
CA LEU A 54 -0.91 -15.56 -10.44
C LEU A 54 -1.54 -16.94 -10.62
N GLY A 55 -2.52 -17.09 -11.52
CA GLY A 55 -3.26 -18.33 -11.74
C GLY A 55 -4.13 -18.76 -10.55
N LEU A 56 -4.49 -17.82 -9.67
CA LEU A 56 -5.36 -18.06 -8.54
C LEU A 56 -6.84 -18.07 -8.98
N LYS A 57 -7.65 -18.91 -8.32
CA LYS A 57 -9.10 -18.97 -8.54
C LYS A 57 -9.84 -18.71 -7.23
N PRO A 58 -10.06 -17.43 -6.85
CA PRO A 58 -10.76 -17.11 -5.62
C PRO A 58 -12.21 -17.61 -5.65
N ARG A 59 -12.71 -18.07 -4.49
CA ARG A 59 -14.15 -18.30 -4.30
C ARG A 59 -14.80 -16.97 -3.92
N TYR A 60 -15.79 -16.52 -4.70
CA TYR A 60 -16.44 -15.23 -4.48
C TYR A 60 -17.70 -15.37 -3.63
N ILE A 61 -17.84 -14.45 -2.64
CA ILE A 61 -19.03 -14.28 -1.81
C ILE A 61 -19.90 -13.19 -2.41
N LYS A 62 -21.03 -13.58 -3.00
CA LYS A 62 -21.91 -12.66 -3.75
C LYS A 62 -22.53 -11.55 -2.93
N ASN A 63 -22.65 -11.71 -1.61
CA ASN A 63 -23.28 -10.75 -0.72
C ASN A 63 -22.26 -9.89 0.09
N MET A 64 -20.96 -10.05 -0.10
CA MET A 64 -19.92 -9.30 0.61
C MET A 64 -19.45 -8.11 -0.22
N TYR A 65 -20.02 -6.92 0.03
CA TYR A 65 -19.67 -5.64 -0.58
C TYR A 65 -19.00 -4.70 0.43
N ARG A 66 -18.50 -3.56 -0.03
CA ARG A 66 -17.91 -2.53 0.84
C ARG A 66 -18.94 -1.93 1.79
N GLU A 67 -20.13 -1.60 1.28
CA GLU A 67 -21.18 -0.97 2.06
C GLU A 67 -21.67 -1.86 3.20
N ILE A 68 -22.01 -1.24 4.32
CA ILE A 68 -22.63 -1.94 5.44
C ILE A 68 -24.13 -2.13 5.14
N ASN A 69 -24.52 -3.39 4.99
CA ASN A 69 -25.90 -3.78 4.78
C ASN A 69 -26.22 -5.02 5.62
N PRO A 70 -26.99 -4.89 6.70
CA PRO A 70 -27.22 -5.99 7.65
C PRO A 70 -27.74 -7.28 7.00
N ILE A 71 -28.60 -7.17 6.00
CA ILE A 71 -29.21 -8.34 5.34
C ILE A 71 -28.16 -9.03 4.45
N LYS A 72 -27.43 -8.27 3.62
CA LYS A 72 -26.36 -8.80 2.78
C LYS A 72 -25.24 -9.35 3.65
N ASP A 73 -24.88 -8.65 4.71
CA ASP A 73 -23.80 -9.05 5.63
C ASP A 73 -24.14 -10.35 6.38
N PHE A 74 -25.39 -10.54 6.77
CA PHE A 74 -25.85 -11.79 7.34
C PHE A 74 -25.86 -12.95 6.33
N ARG A 75 -26.20 -12.68 5.07
CA ARG A 75 -26.09 -13.69 4.00
C ARG A 75 -24.63 -14.05 3.73
N ALA A 76 -23.73 -13.05 3.66
CA ALA A 76 -22.29 -13.27 3.52
C ALA A 76 -21.73 -14.08 4.69
N TYR A 77 -22.16 -13.81 5.92
CA TYR A 77 -21.82 -14.61 7.09
C TYR A 77 -22.24 -16.07 6.95
N LYS A 78 -23.48 -16.36 6.54
CA LYS A 78 -23.94 -17.73 6.32
C LYS A 78 -23.15 -18.46 5.25
N GLU A 79 -22.83 -17.77 4.16
CA GLU A 79 -22.02 -18.30 3.06
C GLU A 79 -20.60 -18.64 3.53
N LEU A 80 -19.98 -17.76 4.36
CA LEU A 80 -18.69 -18.03 4.99
C LEU A 80 -18.72 -19.22 5.95
N VAL A 81 -19.76 -19.35 6.77
CA VAL A 81 -19.96 -20.52 7.65
C VAL A 81 -20.02 -21.80 6.85
N GLN A 82 -20.72 -21.80 5.70
CA GLN A 82 -20.77 -22.94 4.81
C GLN A 82 -19.39 -23.28 4.25
N ILE A 83 -18.64 -22.26 3.74
CA ILE A 83 -17.27 -22.44 3.22
C ILE A 83 -16.34 -23.02 4.29
N ILE A 84 -16.40 -22.51 5.52
CA ILE A 84 -15.60 -23.01 6.65
C ILE A 84 -15.91 -24.47 6.95
N LYS A 85 -17.20 -24.86 6.97
CA LYS A 85 -17.60 -26.25 7.19
C LYS A 85 -17.18 -27.19 6.05
N GLU A 86 -17.20 -26.73 4.81
CA GLU A 86 -16.78 -27.51 3.63
C GLU A 86 -15.25 -27.68 3.61
N PHE A 87 -14.50 -26.58 3.81
CA PHE A 87 -13.06 -26.58 3.68
C PHE A 87 -12.35 -27.09 4.95
N GLN A 88 -12.98 -26.94 6.12
CA GLN A 88 -12.43 -27.33 7.43
C GLN A 88 -11.03 -26.73 7.70
N PRO A 89 -10.88 -25.40 7.71
CA PRO A 89 -9.59 -24.76 7.89
C PRO A 89 -9.07 -24.92 9.32
N ASP A 90 -7.76 -25.16 9.45
CA ASP A 90 -7.04 -25.04 10.72
C ASP A 90 -6.81 -23.57 11.07
N ILE A 91 -6.66 -22.74 10.06
CA ILE A 91 -6.36 -21.30 10.16
C ILE A 91 -7.35 -20.51 9.31
N VAL A 92 -8.00 -19.52 9.91
CA VAL A 92 -8.71 -18.46 9.16
C VAL A 92 -7.92 -17.17 9.29
N HIS A 93 -7.49 -16.62 8.13
CA HIS A 93 -6.78 -15.35 8.08
C HIS A 93 -7.58 -14.32 7.29
N THR A 94 -8.00 -13.25 7.94
CA THR A 94 -8.87 -12.22 7.37
C THR A 94 -8.11 -10.94 7.08
N HIS A 95 -8.47 -10.24 5.99
CA HIS A 95 -7.88 -8.99 5.54
C HIS A 95 -8.97 -7.93 5.34
N ALA A 96 -8.70 -6.69 5.76
CA ALA A 96 -9.60 -5.53 5.72
C ALA A 96 -10.82 -5.63 6.67
N ALA A 97 -11.37 -4.45 7.04
CA ALA A 97 -12.29 -4.30 8.16
C ALA A 97 -13.55 -5.19 8.07
N LYS A 98 -14.28 -5.15 6.95
CA LYS A 98 -15.56 -5.87 6.84
C LYS A 98 -15.37 -7.40 6.75
N ALA A 99 -14.46 -7.86 5.90
CA ALA A 99 -14.10 -9.28 5.84
C ALA A 99 -13.49 -9.75 7.18
N GLY A 100 -12.73 -8.85 7.83
CA GLY A 100 -12.24 -9.04 9.18
C GLY A 100 -13.35 -9.28 10.21
N ALA A 101 -14.40 -8.47 10.17
CA ALA A 101 -15.52 -8.60 11.12
C ALA A 101 -16.33 -9.89 10.87
N ILE A 102 -16.81 -10.08 9.64
CA ILE A 102 -17.68 -11.20 9.30
C ILE A 102 -16.90 -12.52 9.35
N GLY A 103 -15.65 -12.53 8.84
CA GLY A 103 -14.82 -13.73 8.79
C GLY A 103 -14.35 -14.21 10.16
N ARG A 104 -13.89 -13.30 11.05
CA ARG A 104 -13.50 -13.66 12.42
C ARG A 104 -14.67 -14.21 13.21
N LEU A 105 -15.87 -13.61 13.06
CA LEU A 105 -17.07 -14.08 13.74
C LEU A 105 -17.51 -15.46 13.24
N ALA A 106 -17.49 -15.68 11.91
CA ALA A 106 -17.81 -16.97 11.31
C ALA A 106 -16.83 -18.07 11.77
N ALA A 107 -15.52 -17.76 11.74
CA ALA A 107 -14.47 -18.67 12.16
C ALA A 107 -14.62 -19.05 13.64
N TYR A 108 -14.84 -18.07 14.51
CA TYR A 108 -15.03 -18.30 15.94
C TYR A 108 -16.26 -19.18 16.21
N ASN A 109 -17.39 -18.90 15.58
CA ASN A 109 -18.62 -19.66 15.78
C ASN A 109 -18.55 -21.07 15.16
N CYS A 110 -17.65 -21.31 14.21
CA CYS A 110 -17.37 -22.64 13.67
C CYS A 110 -16.27 -23.39 14.43
N GLY A 111 -15.70 -22.80 15.48
CA GLY A 111 -14.65 -23.42 16.28
C GLY A 111 -13.31 -23.56 15.56
N VAL A 112 -13.01 -22.67 14.60
CA VAL A 112 -11.71 -22.68 13.90
C VAL A 112 -10.61 -22.42 14.93
N PRO A 113 -9.57 -23.27 14.96
CA PRO A 113 -8.59 -23.23 16.06
C PRO A 113 -7.72 -21.97 16.07
N ILE A 114 -7.32 -21.48 14.90
CA ILE A 114 -6.42 -20.32 14.74
C ILE A 114 -7.12 -19.26 13.90
N ILE A 115 -7.30 -18.07 14.47
CA ILE A 115 -7.97 -16.95 13.80
C ILE A 115 -7.03 -15.76 13.80
N LEU A 116 -6.62 -15.34 12.60
CA LEU A 116 -5.77 -14.17 12.40
C LEU A 116 -6.50 -13.06 11.64
N HIS A 117 -6.06 -11.84 11.89
CA HIS A 117 -6.51 -10.66 11.15
C HIS A 117 -5.34 -9.73 10.85
N THR A 118 -5.15 -9.37 9.59
CA THR A 118 -4.19 -8.33 9.18
C THR A 118 -4.88 -6.99 9.01
N PHE A 119 -4.38 -5.97 9.76
CA PHE A 119 -4.69 -4.58 9.51
C PHE A 119 -3.80 -4.04 8.38
N HIS A 120 -4.42 -3.62 7.26
CA HIS A 120 -3.72 -2.95 6.15
C HIS A 120 -3.77 -1.42 6.25
N GLY A 121 -4.29 -0.90 7.31
CA GLY A 121 -4.60 0.47 7.65
C GLY A 121 -5.81 0.47 8.57
N HIS A 122 -6.04 1.55 9.28
CA HIS A 122 -7.21 1.68 10.13
C HIS A 122 -7.88 3.04 9.94
N VAL A 123 -9.17 3.08 10.24
CA VAL A 123 -10.04 4.26 10.02
C VAL A 123 -10.18 5.13 11.27
N PHE A 124 -9.34 4.91 12.30
CA PHE A 124 -9.49 5.55 13.60
C PHE A 124 -8.96 6.98 13.62
N HIS A 125 -8.08 7.36 12.68
CA HIS A 125 -7.66 8.73 12.46
C HIS A 125 -8.55 9.41 11.43
N SER A 126 -9.34 10.40 11.85
CA SER A 126 -10.00 11.42 11.02
C SER A 126 -10.97 10.97 9.90
N TYR A 127 -11.24 9.66 9.73
CA TYR A 127 -12.19 9.20 8.70
C TYR A 127 -13.66 9.33 9.09
N PHE A 128 -13.95 9.29 10.38
CA PHE A 128 -15.31 9.36 10.92
C PHE A 128 -15.38 10.29 12.12
N GLY A 129 -16.58 10.83 12.38
CA GLY A 129 -16.84 11.56 13.62
C GLY A 129 -16.65 10.67 14.87
N GLN A 130 -16.37 11.29 16.02
CA GLN A 130 -15.99 10.62 17.27
C GLN A 130 -16.90 9.45 17.68
N LEU A 131 -18.22 9.57 17.52
CA LEU A 131 -19.16 8.52 17.89
C LEU A 131 -19.00 7.24 17.01
N LYS A 132 -18.88 7.42 15.69
CA LYS A 132 -18.67 6.28 14.78
C LYS A 132 -17.33 5.61 15.04
N THR A 133 -16.26 6.38 15.24
CA THR A 133 -14.93 5.85 15.58
C THR A 133 -14.99 5.01 16.85
N ARG A 134 -15.70 5.47 17.89
CA ARG A 134 -15.84 4.73 19.15
C ARG A 134 -16.59 3.40 18.94
N ILE A 135 -17.64 3.38 18.16
CA ILE A 135 -18.38 2.15 17.84
C ILE A 135 -17.47 1.14 17.10
N PHE A 136 -16.72 1.60 16.09
CA PHE A 136 -15.77 0.72 15.37
C PHE A 136 -14.67 0.19 16.27
N LEU A 137 -14.14 0.99 17.19
CA LEU A 137 -13.17 0.55 18.17
C LEU A 137 -13.71 -0.55 19.09
N GLU A 138 -14.93 -0.42 19.59
CA GLU A 138 -15.55 -1.46 20.42
C GLU A 138 -15.80 -2.75 19.65
N ILE A 139 -16.21 -2.65 18.38
CA ILE A 139 -16.34 -3.82 17.50
C ILE A 139 -14.96 -4.50 17.32
N GLU A 140 -13.91 -3.74 17.03
CA GLU A 140 -12.56 -4.31 16.86
C GLU A 140 -12.02 -4.92 18.15
N ARG A 141 -12.25 -4.31 19.31
CA ARG A 141 -11.91 -4.88 20.62
C ARG A 141 -12.63 -6.22 20.88
N PHE A 142 -13.91 -6.29 20.55
CA PHE A 142 -14.68 -7.52 20.65
C PHE A 142 -14.12 -8.62 19.75
N LEU A 143 -13.81 -8.30 18.49
CA LEU A 143 -13.26 -9.23 17.51
C LEU A 143 -11.82 -9.64 17.84
N ALA A 144 -11.03 -8.71 18.38
CA ALA A 144 -9.67 -8.97 18.83
C ALA A 144 -9.64 -10.03 19.95
N ARG A 145 -10.61 -10.02 20.87
CA ARG A 145 -10.73 -11.08 21.90
C ARG A 145 -10.98 -12.47 21.31
N LYS A 146 -11.63 -12.54 20.13
CA LYS A 146 -11.92 -13.79 19.41
C LYS A 146 -10.81 -14.22 18.45
N SER A 147 -9.83 -13.36 18.22
CA SER A 147 -8.69 -13.67 17.35
C SER A 147 -7.56 -14.32 18.15
N THR A 148 -6.81 -15.22 17.54
CA THR A 148 -5.60 -15.81 18.13
C THR A 148 -4.47 -14.78 18.13
N LYS A 149 -4.19 -14.17 16.97
CA LYS A 149 -3.20 -13.09 16.78
C LYS A 149 -3.75 -12.05 15.83
N ILE A 150 -3.21 -10.84 15.93
CA ILE A 150 -3.47 -9.72 15.01
C ILE A 150 -2.16 -9.36 14.35
N VAL A 151 -2.18 -9.20 13.03
CA VAL A 151 -1.02 -8.82 12.26
C VAL A 151 -1.09 -7.33 11.91
N ALA A 152 -0.07 -6.59 12.32
CA ALA A 152 0.19 -5.21 11.90
C ALA A 152 1.25 -5.20 10.80
N ILE A 153 1.18 -4.24 9.87
CA ILE A 153 2.13 -4.15 8.74
C ILE A 153 3.36 -3.30 9.05
N SER A 154 3.39 -2.63 10.21
CA SER A 154 4.53 -1.85 10.70
C SER A 154 4.53 -1.76 12.22
N ASN A 155 5.68 -1.41 12.80
CA ASN A 155 5.80 -1.18 14.24
C ASN A 155 4.96 0.00 14.70
N ILE A 156 4.91 1.07 13.91
CA ILE A 156 4.08 2.25 14.20
C ILE A 156 2.61 1.84 14.27
N GLN A 157 2.11 1.08 13.29
CA GLN A 157 0.73 0.61 13.32
C GLN A 157 0.45 -0.29 14.52
N LYS A 158 1.39 -1.16 14.90
CA LYS A 158 1.27 -1.97 16.12
C LYS A 158 1.12 -1.08 17.35
N GLN A 159 1.98 -0.08 17.53
CA GLN A 159 1.93 0.86 18.65
C GLN A 159 0.60 1.63 18.68
N GLU A 160 0.17 2.19 17.56
CA GLU A 160 -1.13 2.86 17.46
C GLU A 160 -2.28 1.94 17.90
N LEU A 161 -2.33 0.73 17.37
CA LEU A 161 -3.43 -0.20 17.66
C LEU A 161 -3.42 -0.71 19.11
N CYS A 162 -2.25 -1.00 19.71
CA CYS A 162 -2.20 -1.53 21.06
C CYS A 162 -2.10 -0.47 22.16
N GLU A 163 -1.36 0.64 21.95
CA GLU A 163 -1.14 1.64 22.98
C GLU A 163 -2.13 2.80 22.88
N GLN A 164 -2.30 3.39 21.68
CA GLN A 164 -3.15 4.55 21.50
C GLN A 164 -4.63 4.16 21.48
N PHE A 165 -5.02 3.22 20.60
CA PHE A 165 -6.43 2.81 20.44
C PHE A 165 -6.85 1.67 21.36
N LYS A 166 -5.90 0.98 21.98
CA LYS A 166 -6.14 -0.12 22.94
C LYS A 166 -7.11 -1.16 22.38
N VAL A 167 -6.87 -1.58 21.12
CA VAL A 167 -7.67 -2.61 20.43
C VAL A 167 -7.47 -3.97 21.10
N ALA A 168 -6.22 -4.31 21.44
CA ALA A 168 -5.84 -5.49 22.21
C ALA A 168 -4.48 -5.25 22.89
N PRO A 169 -4.07 -6.09 23.87
CA PRO A 169 -2.72 -6.06 24.43
C PRO A 169 -1.64 -6.25 23.36
N CYS A 170 -0.47 -5.60 23.55
CA CYS A 170 0.59 -5.56 22.52
C CYS A 170 1.17 -6.94 22.16
N GLU A 171 1.16 -7.89 23.10
CA GLU A 171 1.59 -9.27 22.87
C GLU A 171 0.67 -10.06 21.92
N LYS A 172 -0.53 -9.55 21.67
CA LYS A 172 -1.47 -10.13 20.70
C LYS A 172 -1.13 -9.74 19.26
N PHE A 173 -0.29 -8.73 19.09
CA PHE A 173 0.12 -8.23 17.78
C PHE A 173 1.44 -8.85 17.34
N GLU A 174 1.49 -9.23 16.06
CA GLU A 174 2.70 -9.59 15.34
C GLU A 174 2.92 -8.59 14.21
N VAL A 175 4.17 -8.19 13.94
CA VAL A 175 4.48 -7.28 12.85
C VAL A 175 4.98 -8.10 11.66
N VAL A 176 4.20 -8.10 10.59
CA VAL A 176 4.59 -8.70 9.31
C VAL A 176 4.41 -7.65 8.22
N PRO A 177 5.50 -7.12 7.67
CA PRO A 177 5.44 -6.13 6.60
C PRO A 177 4.69 -6.63 5.36
N LEU A 178 4.21 -5.70 4.54
CA LEU A 178 3.63 -6.02 3.24
C LEU A 178 4.70 -6.65 2.33
N GLY A 179 4.26 -7.47 1.37
CA GLY A 179 5.14 -8.08 0.38
C GLY A 179 4.74 -7.72 -1.04
N PHE A 180 5.77 -7.43 -1.87
CA PHE A 180 5.62 -7.05 -3.27
C PHE A 180 6.59 -7.83 -4.14
N ASP A 181 6.26 -7.96 -5.43
CA ASP A 181 7.20 -8.41 -6.45
C ASP A 181 8.08 -7.23 -6.85
N LEU A 182 9.24 -7.12 -6.19
CA LEU A 182 10.16 -6.01 -6.38
C LEU A 182 11.18 -6.24 -7.49
N GLU A 183 11.43 -7.48 -7.88
CA GLU A 183 12.40 -7.83 -8.94
C GLU A 183 11.96 -7.27 -10.30
N ARG A 184 10.66 -7.18 -10.56
CA ARG A 184 10.11 -6.61 -11.79
C ARG A 184 10.54 -5.17 -12.05
N PHE A 185 10.92 -4.43 -10.99
CA PHE A 185 11.42 -3.05 -11.10
C PHE A 185 12.87 -2.96 -11.54
N GLN A 186 13.62 -4.08 -11.54
CA GLN A 186 15.02 -4.14 -11.99
C GLN A 186 15.18 -4.53 -13.47
N ILE A 187 14.09 -4.91 -14.13
CA ILE A 187 14.14 -5.48 -15.49
C ILE A 187 14.02 -4.38 -16.55
N ASN A 188 14.93 -4.41 -17.54
CA ASN A 188 14.86 -3.57 -18.75
C ASN A 188 14.73 -2.06 -18.49
N HIS A 189 15.39 -1.52 -17.48
CA HIS A 189 15.36 -0.11 -17.12
C HIS A 189 15.61 0.85 -18.32
N PRO A 190 16.67 0.67 -19.14
CA PRO A 190 16.94 1.58 -20.24
C PRO A 190 15.83 1.63 -21.32
N GLU A 191 15.25 0.45 -21.66
CA GLU A 191 14.16 0.38 -22.64
C GLU A 191 12.89 1.03 -22.10
N ARG A 192 12.53 0.70 -20.84
CA ARG A 192 11.36 1.26 -20.15
C ARG A 192 11.49 2.78 -20.02
N ARG A 193 12.67 3.28 -19.64
CA ARG A 193 12.96 4.71 -19.57
C ARG A 193 12.73 5.38 -20.92
N ARG A 194 13.31 4.84 -22.01
CA ARG A 194 13.11 5.39 -23.36
C ARG A 194 11.65 5.37 -23.77
N ALA A 195 10.95 4.27 -23.57
CA ALA A 195 9.54 4.11 -23.93
C ALA A 195 8.63 5.10 -23.19
N PHE A 196 8.80 5.21 -21.86
CA PHE A 196 8.02 6.15 -21.06
C PHE A 196 8.29 7.60 -21.48
N ARG A 197 9.55 7.98 -21.61
CA ARG A 197 9.93 9.33 -22.02
C ARG A 197 9.41 9.68 -23.43
N ALA A 198 9.51 8.76 -24.38
CA ALA A 198 8.96 8.94 -25.72
C ALA A 198 7.43 9.09 -25.69
N LYS A 199 6.72 8.26 -24.91
CA LYS A 199 5.26 8.32 -24.74
C LYS A 199 4.79 9.70 -24.27
N TYR A 200 5.52 10.30 -23.33
CA TYR A 200 5.13 11.59 -22.75
C TYR A 200 5.89 12.79 -23.36
N GLY A 201 6.69 12.58 -24.40
CA GLY A 201 7.43 13.66 -25.08
C GLY A 201 8.48 14.33 -24.19
N LEU A 202 9.11 13.53 -23.32
CA LEU A 202 10.22 13.95 -22.46
C LEU A 202 11.56 13.78 -23.19
N ASN A 203 12.44 14.76 -23.12
CA ASN A 203 13.81 14.66 -23.62
C ASN A 203 14.69 13.87 -22.66
N GLN A 204 15.82 13.36 -23.15
CA GLN A 204 16.75 12.62 -22.28
C GLN A 204 17.39 13.52 -21.22
N GLU A 205 17.57 14.80 -21.54
CA GLU A 205 18.17 15.84 -20.67
C GLU A 205 17.17 16.42 -19.65
N ASP A 206 15.86 16.21 -19.84
CA ASP A 206 14.87 16.68 -18.88
C ASP A 206 15.07 16.00 -17.54
N LEU A 207 15.08 16.76 -16.45
CA LEU A 207 15.02 16.20 -15.09
C LEU A 207 13.56 16.05 -14.70
N VAL A 208 13.13 14.80 -14.51
CA VAL A 208 11.73 14.43 -14.36
C VAL A 208 11.44 14.07 -12.91
N ILE A 209 10.62 14.87 -12.24
CA ILE A 209 10.10 14.62 -10.91
C ILE A 209 8.74 13.95 -11.04
N GLY A 210 8.49 12.86 -10.32
CA GLY A 210 7.21 12.15 -10.34
C GLY A 210 6.57 12.03 -8.98
N ILE A 211 5.24 12.13 -8.91
CA ILE A 211 4.44 11.73 -7.75
C ILE A 211 3.42 10.70 -8.17
N ILE A 212 3.27 9.63 -7.35
CA ILE A 212 2.37 8.51 -7.64
C ILE A 212 1.37 8.39 -6.48
N GLY A 213 0.09 8.61 -6.77
CA GLY A 213 -0.94 8.48 -5.74
C GLY A 213 -2.28 9.08 -6.14
N ARG A 214 -3.29 8.86 -5.28
CA ARG A 214 -4.62 9.46 -5.46
C ARG A 214 -4.57 10.98 -5.30
N LEU A 215 -5.31 11.70 -6.12
CA LEU A 215 -5.45 13.16 -6.02
C LEU A 215 -6.52 13.50 -4.95
N VAL A 216 -6.12 13.38 -3.69
CA VAL A 216 -6.96 13.59 -2.50
C VAL A 216 -6.23 14.47 -1.47
N PRO A 217 -6.93 15.17 -0.55
CA PRO A 217 -6.33 16.15 0.36
C PRO A 217 -5.14 15.63 1.16
N ILE A 218 -5.20 14.39 1.65
CA ILE A 218 -4.15 13.79 2.48
C ILE A 218 -2.79 13.69 1.76
N LYS A 219 -2.78 13.64 0.42
CA LYS A 219 -1.56 13.54 -0.40
C LYS A 219 -0.88 14.88 -0.65
N ASN A 220 -1.55 15.99 -0.34
CA ASN A 220 -0.99 17.36 -0.36
C ASN A 220 -0.17 17.70 -1.62
N HIS A 221 -0.74 17.42 -2.80
CA HIS A 221 -0.10 17.74 -4.08
C HIS A 221 0.21 19.23 -4.25
N HIS A 222 -0.51 20.11 -3.53
CA HIS A 222 -0.26 21.56 -3.53
C HIS A 222 1.16 21.89 -3.09
N LEU A 223 1.66 21.25 -2.01
CA LEU A 223 3.03 21.44 -1.54
C LEU A 223 4.05 21.11 -2.63
N LEU A 224 3.89 19.97 -3.30
CA LEU A 224 4.82 19.58 -4.35
C LEU A 224 4.75 20.50 -5.57
N ILE A 225 3.56 20.86 -6.04
CA ILE A 225 3.39 21.74 -7.21
C ILE A 225 3.98 23.11 -6.93
N GLN A 226 3.79 23.65 -5.70
CA GLN A 226 4.37 24.94 -5.32
C GLN A 226 5.90 24.85 -5.20
N ALA A 227 6.44 23.81 -4.55
CA ALA A 227 7.89 23.59 -4.46
C ALA A 227 8.51 23.41 -5.87
N PHE A 228 7.84 22.68 -6.76
CA PHE A 228 8.29 22.56 -8.15
C PHE A 228 8.38 23.91 -8.85
N ALA A 229 7.36 24.78 -8.72
CA ALA A 229 7.39 26.11 -9.33
C ALA A 229 8.53 26.98 -8.79
N GLU A 230 8.79 26.93 -7.47
CA GLU A 230 9.91 27.67 -6.84
C GLU A 230 11.28 27.15 -7.29
N VAL A 231 11.45 25.84 -7.41
CA VAL A 231 12.70 25.21 -7.86
C VAL A 231 12.91 25.49 -9.37
N GLN A 232 11.85 25.39 -10.19
CA GLN A 232 11.94 25.73 -11.61
C GLN A 232 12.40 27.18 -11.87
N ALA A 233 12.01 28.11 -10.99
CA ALA A 233 12.45 29.51 -11.09
C ALA A 233 13.92 29.74 -10.69
N LYS A 234 14.54 28.79 -9.96
CA LYS A 234 15.91 28.92 -9.43
C LYS A 234 16.95 28.10 -10.20
N THR A 235 16.55 27.08 -10.95
CA THR A 235 17.47 26.20 -11.69
C THR A 235 17.59 26.58 -13.15
N GLN A 236 18.72 26.23 -13.78
CA GLN A 236 18.91 26.29 -15.23
C GLN A 236 18.56 24.95 -15.92
N LYS A 237 18.29 23.89 -15.17
CA LYS A 237 17.91 22.58 -15.71
C LYS A 237 16.46 22.61 -16.21
N THR A 238 16.18 21.89 -17.28
CA THR A 238 14.80 21.71 -17.74
C THR A 238 14.07 20.71 -16.85
N LEU A 239 13.14 21.21 -16.03
CA LEU A 239 12.35 20.39 -15.11
C LEU A 239 11.02 20.00 -15.72
N LYS A 240 10.58 18.78 -15.39
CA LYS A 240 9.24 18.28 -15.70
C LYS A 240 8.64 17.63 -14.46
N LEU A 241 7.36 17.88 -14.19
CA LEU A 241 6.60 17.23 -13.14
C LEU A 241 5.58 16.27 -13.74
N ILE A 242 5.63 15.01 -13.38
CA ILE A 242 4.67 13.99 -13.80
C ILE A 242 3.82 13.57 -12.60
N ILE A 243 2.51 13.81 -12.69
CA ILE A 243 1.55 13.45 -11.64
C ILE A 243 0.79 12.20 -12.11
N ILE A 244 1.12 11.06 -11.51
CA ILE A 244 0.56 9.75 -11.84
C ILE A 244 -0.53 9.42 -10.83
N GLY A 245 -1.78 9.45 -11.27
CA GLY A 245 -2.94 9.17 -10.45
C GLY A 245 -4.15 10.00 -10.84
N ASP A 246 -5.25 9.77 -10.13
CA ASP A 246 -6.49 10.49 -10.33
C ASP A 246 -7.25 10.66 -9.00
N GLY A 247 -8.23 11.54 -8.96
CA GLY A 247 -9.03 11.78 -7.76
C GLY A 247 -9.80 13.10 -7.80
N GLU A 248 -10.51 13.35 -6.72
CA GLU A 248 -11.45 14.48 -6.57
C GLU A 248 -10.80 15.86 -6.69
N LEU A 249 -9.48 15.96 -6.42
CA LEU A 249 -8.74 17.23 -6.51
C LEU A 249 -8.17 17.52 -7.91
N ARG A 250 -8.42 16.67 -8.92
CA ARG A 250 -7.80 16.80 -10.24
C ARG A 250 -7.94 18.22 -10.82
N GLU A 251 -9.17 18.70 -10.97
CA GLU A 251 -9.43 19.99 -11.56
C GLU A 251 -8.91 21.17 -10.71
N GLU A 252 -8.92 21.02 -9.40
CA GLU A 252 -8.38 22.01 -8.46
C GLU A 252 -6.85 22.14 -8.64
N LEU A 253 -6.15 21.01 -8.71
CA LEU A 253 -4.69 20.99 -8.88
C LEU A 253 -4.28 21.52 -10.26
N GLU A 254 -5.05 21.27 -11.30
CA GLU A 254 -4.83 21.86 -12.62
C GLU A 254 -4.98 23.40 -12.59
N ARG A 255 -6.05 23.92 -11.97
CA ARG A 255 -6.24 25.37 -11.76
C ARG A 255 -5.14 25.98 -10.90
N PHE A 256 -4.74 25.28 -9.83
CA PHE A 256 -3.63 25.73 -8.98
C PHE A 256 -2.30 25.81 -9.74
N SER A 257 -1.99 24.81 -10.55
CA SER A 257 -0.79 24.84 -11.42
C SER A 257 -0.80 26.05 -12.36
N HIS A 258 -1.95 26.36 -12.99
CA HIS A 258 -2.09 27.54 -13.83
C HIS A 258 -1.89 28.86 -13.06
N SER A 259 -2.38 28.94 -11.80
CA SER A 259 -2.17 30.15 -10.97
C SER A 259 -0.69 30.43 -10.68
N LEU A 260 0.14 29.38 -10.68
CA LEU A 260 1.59 29.44 -10.56
C LEU A 260 2.30 29.65 -11.92
N LYS A 261 1.53 29.92 -13.00
CA LYS A 261 2.03 30.11 -14.38
C LYS A 261 2.69 28.86 -14.99
N LEU A 262 2.44 27.68 -14.44
CA LEU A 262 2.90 26.42 -15.00
C LEU A 262 2.04 26.02 -16.20
N LYS A 263 2.69 25.55 -17.27
CA LYS A 263 2.00 25.00 -18.44
C LYS A 263 1.67 23.55 -18.17
N ILE A 264 0.40 23.19 -18.22
CA ILE A 264 -0.06 21.83 -17.95
C ILE A 264 -0.50 21.11 -19.22
N SER A 265 -0.46 19.77 -19.15
CA SER A 265 -0.99 18.88 -20.19
C SER A 265 -1.49 17.58 -19.56
N ASN A 266 -2.45 16.95 -20.22
CA ASN A 266 -2.97 15.63 -19.84
C ASN A 266 -2.41 14.50 -20.72
N ARG A 267 -1.49 14.81 -21.65
CA ARG A 267 -1.01 13.85 -22.65
C ARG A 267 0.52 13.85 -22.84
N THR A 268 1.17 15.00 -22.81
CA THR A 268 2.58 15.10 -23.19
C THR A 268 3.28 16.24 -22.46
N ALA A 269 4.56 16.07 -22.20
CA ALA A 269 5.44 17.11 -21.65
C ALA A 269 5.96 18.11 -22.71
N VAL A 270 5.65 17.90 -23.99
CA VAL A 270 6.03 18.84 -25.05
C VAL A 270 5.37 20.18 -24.77
N LYS A 271 6.19 21.23 -24.58
CA LYS A 271 5.74 22.60 -24.24
C LYS A 271 4.94 22.72 -22.93
N SER A 272 4.95 21.68 -22.05
CA SER A 272 4.34 21.74 -20.73
C SER A 272 5.37 21.48 -19.63
N ASP A 273 5.08 22.01 -18.44
CA ASP A 273 5.91 21.86 -17.24
C ASP A 273 5.40 20.72 -16.39
N VAL A 274 4.07 20.56 -16.34
CA VAL A 274 3.38 19.54 -15.54
C VAL A 274 2.49 18.66 -16.43
N VAL A 275 2.57 17.36 -16.26
CA VAL A 275 1.72 16.37 -16.94
C VAL A 275 0.93 15.58 -15.93
N PHE A 276 -0.39 15.58 -16.07
CA PHE A 276 -1.31 14.75 -15.32
C PHE A 276 -1.66 13.51 -16.16
N THR A 277 -1.16 12.34 -15.79
CA THR A 277 -1.29 11.14 -16.64
C THR A 277 -2.55 10.32 -16.39
N SER A 278 -3.32 10.60 -15.33
CA SER A 278 -4.27 9.65 -14.72
C SER A 278 -3.57 8.37 -14.24
N TRP A 279 -4.33 7.29 -13.99
CA TRP A 279 -3.75 6.04 -13.50
C TRP A 279 -2.89 5.36 -14.56
N ILE A 280 -1.70 4.92 -14.13
CA ILE A 280 -0.83 4.01 -14.88
C ILE A 280 -0.80 2.68 -14.10
N THR A 281 -1.25 1.60 -14.73
CA THR A 281 -1.30 0.27 -14.10
C THR A 281 0.05 -0.43 -14.11
N ASP A 282 0.86 -0.16 -15.14
CA ASP A 282 2.22 -0.68 -15.32
C ASP A 282 3.23 0.33 -14.74
N ILE A 283 3.30 0.41 -13.42
CA ILE A 283 4.15 1.39 -12.73
C ILE A 283 5.64 1.06 -12.86
N GLU A 284 5.99 -0.21 -13.00
CA GLU A 284 7.36 -0.66 -13.26
C GLU A 284 7.91 -0.20 -14.60
N SER A 285 7.05 0.12 -15.57
CA SER A 285 7.46 0.75 -16.83
C SER A 285 7.51 2.27 -16.75
N ALA A 286 6.80 2.88 -15.81
CA ALA A 286 6.77 4.32 -15.62
C ALA A 286 7.94 4.85 -14.78
N LEU A 287 8.24 4.19 -13.68
CA LEU A 287 9.26 4.61 -12.72
C LEU A 287 10.64 4.87 -13.35
N PRO A 288 11.20 4.02 -14.22
CA PRO A 288 12.49 4.31 -14.85
C PRO A 288 12.54 5.60 -15.67
N GLY A 289 11.39 6.12 -16.06
CA GLY A 289 11.29 7.42 -16.76
C GLY A 289 11.51 8.63 -15.88
N LEU A 290 11.40 8.48 -14.57
CA LEU A 290 11.58 9.52 -13.55
C LEU A 290 13.04 9.60 -13.09
N ASP A 291 13.45 10.74 -12.57
CA ASP A 291 14.78 10.97 -11.96
C ASP A 291 14.66 11.18 -10.43
N ILE A 292 13.52 11.64 -9.96
CA ILE A 292 13.18 11.84 -8.54
C ILE A 292 11.72 11.43 -8.34
N VAL A 293 11.45 10.66 -7.29
CA VAL A 293 10.09 10.43 -6.81
C VAL A 293 9.82 11.30 -5.60
N ALA A 294 8.74 12.07 -5.66
CA ALA A 294 8.30 12.95 -4.58
C ALA A 294 7.04 12.42 -3.90
N LEU A 295 6.94 12.61 -2.58
CA LEU A 295 5.72 12.37 -1.81
C LEU A 295 5.55 13.49 -0.78
N SER A 296 4.44 14.22 -0.85
CA SER A 296 4.18 15.43 -0.06
C SER A 296 3.06 15.28 0.97
N SER A 297 2.71 14.05 1.30
CA SER A 297 1.53 13.70 2.10
C SER A 297 1.55 14.30 3.51
N PHE A 298 0.36 14.59 4.05
CA PHE A 298 0.18 14.96 5.46
C PHE A 298 0.26 13.76 6.41
N ASN A 299 -0.03 12.56 5.92
CA ASN A 299 0.07 11.31 6.69
C ASN A 299 0.13 10.10 5.75
N GLU A 300 0.93 9.09 6.13
CA GLU A 300 1.08 7.82 5.42
C GLU A 300 1.19 6.66 6.41
N GLY A 301 0.59 5.52 6.04
CA GLY A 301 0.87 4.26 6.73
C GLY A 301 2.14 3.63 6.15
N THR A 302 1.98 2.89 5.07
CA THR A 302 3.08 2.27 4.31
C THR A 302 2.92 2.68 2.84
N PRO A 303 3.56 3.79 2.40
CA PRO A 303 3.42 4.27 1.03
C PRO A 303 4.13 3.34 0.04
N VAL A 304 3.35 2.54 -0.68
CA VAL A 304 3.84 1.57 -1.66
C VAL A 304 4.67 2.24 -2.75
N SER A 305 4.30 3.45 -3.17
CA SER A 305 5.04 4.21 -4.18
C SER A 305 6.50 4.50 -3.81
N LEU A 306 6.82 4.65 -2.51
CA LEU A 306 8.20 4.82 -2.05
C LEU A 306 8.97 3.48 -2.01
N ILE A 307 8.28 2.38 -1.73
CA ILE A 307 8.88 1.03 -1.83
C ILE A 307 9.22 0.73 -3.30
N GLU A 308 8.29 1.01 -4.22
CA GLU A 308 8.46 0.81 -5.66
C GLU A 308 9.54 1.73 -6.25
N ALA A 309 9.62 3.00 -5.79
CA ALA A 309 10.66 3.94 -6.19
C ALA A 309 12.06 3.44 -5.80
N GLN A 310 12.23 2.98 -4.55
CA GLN A 310 13.49 2.38 -4.10
C GLN A 310 13.81 1.08 -4.84
N ALA A 311 12.77 0.25 -5.10
CA ALA A 311 12.94 -0.96 -5.92
C ALA A 311 13.39 -0.65 -7.35
N ALA A 312 13.02 0.51 -7.89
CA ALA A 312 13.50 1.01 -9.18
C ALA A 312 14.81 1.82 -9.07
N ASN A 313 15.44 1.88 -7.90
CA ASN A 313 16.64 2.68 -7.64
C ASN A 313 16.48 4.17 -7.97
N ILE A 314 15.34 4.77 -7.63
CA ILE A 314 15.06 6.19 -7.87
C ILE A 314 15.16 6.96 -6.56
N PRO A 315 15.92 8.08 -6.52
CA PRO A 315 16.01 8.97 -5.38
C PRO A 315 14.65 9.50 -4.94
N ILE A 316 14.45 9.65 -3.64
CA ILE A 316 13.18 10.08 -3.06
C ILE A 316 13.34 11.41 -2.33
N ILE A 317 12.33 12.28 -2.47
CA ILE A 317 12.03 13.35 -1.51
C ILE A 317 10.66 13.13 -0.92
N SER A 318 10.54 13.21 0.41
CA SER A 318 9.25 13.03 1.08
C SER A 318 9.09 13.93 2.30
N THR A 319 7.83 14.18 2.68
CA THR A 319 7.53 14.71 4.03
C THR A 319 7.79 13.63 5.08
N ARG A 320 8.23 14.04 6.27
CA ARG A 320 8.47 13.18 7.44
C ARG A 320 7.16 12.93 8.16
N VAL A 321 6.40 11.93 7.73
CA VAL A 321 5.08 11.64 8.30
C VAL A 321 4.81 10.14 8.37
N GLY A 322 4.15 9.71 9.44
CA GLY A 322 3.71 8.33 9.63
C GLY A 322 4.82 7.30 9.45
N GLY A 323 4.56 6.25 8.66
CA GLY A 323 5.50 5.14 8.46
C GLY A 323 6.60 5.38 7.41
N ILE A 324 6.82 6.61 6.94
CA ILE A 324 7.83 6.89 5.89
C ILE A 324 9.24 6.58 6.38
N GLU A 325 9.57 6.95 7.63
CA GLU A 325 10.90 6.70 8.22
C GLU A 325 11.21 5.19 8.38
N ASP A 326 10.19 4.34 8.45
CA ASP A 326 10.37 2.88 8.45
C ASP A 326 10.72 2.32 7.05
N ILE A 327 10.44 3.09 5.99
CA ILE A 327 10.54 2.62 4.59
C ILE A 327 11.81 3.10 3.92
N VAL A 328 12.26 4.32 4.22
CA VAL A 328 13.42 4.93 3.54
C VAL A 328 14.63 5.01 4.47
N LEU A 329 15.82 5.07 3.88
CA LEU A 329 17.06 5.39 4.58
C LEU A 329 17.37 6.87 4.32
N GLU A 330 17.07 7.73 5.31
CA GLU A 330 17.35 9.16 5.18
C GLU A 330 18.85 9.45 4.98
N GLY A 331 19.17 10.26 4.00
CA GLY A 331 20.55 10.56 3.59
C GLY A 331 21.20 9.48 2.71
N GLU A 332 20.56 8.33 2.49
CA GLU A 332 21.08 7.24 1.65
C GLU A 332 20.17 6.88 0.47
N THR A 333 18.84 6.88 0.66
CA THR A 333 17.86 6.62 -0.41
C THR A 333 16.84 7.74 -0.56
N ALA A 334 16.72 8.59 0.45
CA ALA A 334 15.75 9.69 0.48
C ALA A 334 16.28 10.89 1.26
N VAL A 335 15.69 12.06 0.96
CA VAL A 335 15.68 13.22 1.84
C VAL A 335 14.28 13.44 2.38
N LEU A 336 14.18 13.77 3.68
CA LEU A 336 12.92 14.01 4.35
C LEU A 336 12.80 15.48 4.76
N SER A 337 11.65 16.08 4.52
CA SER A 337 11.29 17.44 4.94
C SER A 337 10.24 17.38 6.04
N GLU A 338 10.23 18.34 6.91
CA GLU A 338 9.17 18.49 7.90
C GLU A 338 7.78 18.63 7.22
N ASN A 339 6.77 18.13 7.92
CA ASN A 339 5.41 18.11 7.39
C ASN A 339 4.91 19.52 7.04
N ASN A 340 4.41 19.69 5.82
CA ASN A 340 3.85 20.94 5.31
C ASN A 340 4.82 22.15 5.37
N ASN A 341 6.13 21.91 5.35
CA ASN A 341 7.16 22.94 5.31
C ASN A 341 7.63 23.18 3.86
N LEU A 342 7.05 24.18 3.20
CA LEU A 342 7.35 24.47 1.79
C LEU A 342 8.81 24.90 1.60
N GLU A 343 9.35 25.76 2.46
CA GLU A 343 10.70 26.29 2.33
C GLU A 343 11.74 25.16 2.40
N GLU A 344 11.60 24.28 3.38
CA GLU A 344 12.49 23.15 3.55
C GLU A 344 12.34 22.14 2.39
N PHE A 345 11.08 21.82 2.00
CA PHE A 345 10.82 20.91 0.90
C PHE A 345 11.39 21.43 -0.42
N SER A 346 11.21 22.74 -0.71
CA SER A 346 11.74 23.38 -1.91
C SER A 346 13.27 23.38 -1.91
N THR A 347 13.90 23.67 -0.76
CA THR A 347 15.37 23.68 -0.62
C THR A 347 15.94 22.29 -0.88
N LYS A 348 15.41 21.26 -0.21
CA LYS A 348 15.85 19.87 -0.38
C LYS A 348 15.58 19.33 -1.78
N LEU A 349 14.47 19.75 -2.42
CA LEU A 349 14.19 19.42 -3.81
C LEU A 349 15.21 20.07 -4.75
N LEU A 350 15.58 21.34 -4.50
CA LEU A 350 16.60 22.03 -5.28
C LEU A 350 17.96 21.33 -5.17
N ASP A 351 18.36 20.91 -3.96
CA ASP A 351 19.60 20.15 -3.75
C ASP A 351 19.61 18.86 -4.58
N LEU A 352 18.49 18.10 -4.57
CA LEU A 352 18.37 16.91 -5.42
C LEU A 352 18.37 17.23 -6.92
N VAL A 353 17.84 18.38 -7.32
CA VAL A 353 17.86 18.82 -8.73
C VAL A 353 19.27 19.19 -9.14
N GLU A 354 20.02 19.92 -8.34
CA GLU A 354 21.34 20.45 -8.72
C GLU A 354 22.47 19.42 -8.56
N ASP A 355 22.42 18.58 -7.54
CA ASP A 355 23.50 17.62 -7.23
C ASP A 355 23.26 16.23 -7.85
N ASP A 356 23.84 16.02 -9.03
CA ASP A 356 23.81 14.72 -9.74
C ASP A 356 24.55 13.61 -8.96
N SER A 357 25.53 13.96 -8.14
CA SER A 357 26.28 13.01 -7.32
C SER A 357 25.44 12.50 -6.17
N LEU A 358 24.65 13.37 -5.56
CA LEU A 358 23.69 13.04 -4.52
C LEU A 358 22.62 12.08 -5.06
N ARG A 359 22.03 12.39 -6.22
CA ARG A 359 21.06 11.48 -6.85
C ARG A 359 21.66 10.10 -7.12
N ARG A 360 22.86 10.03 -7.73
CA ARG A 360 23.55 8.74 -7.98
C ARG A 360 23.80 7.98 -6.70
N ARG A 361 24.23 8.63 -5.63
CA ARG A 361 24.44 7.97 -4.32
C ARG A 361 23.15 7.34 -3.80
N PHE A 362 22.01 8.00 -3.97
CA PHE A 362 20.69 7.52 -3.51
C PHE A 362 20.14 6.34 -4.32
N THR A 363 20.72 6.02 -5.49
CA THR A 363 20.30 4.84 -6.27
C THR A 363 20.97 3.53 -5.82
N ILE A 364 21.99 3.58 -4.94
CA ILE A 364 22.84 2.41 -4.66
C ILE A 364 22.16 1.40 -3.75
N LYS A 365 21.50 1.86 -2.69
CA LYS A 365 20.96 0.99 -1.62
C LYS A 365 19.47 0.74 -1.69
N GLY A 366 18.75 1.41 -2.58
CA GLY A 366 17.29 1.42 -2.59
C GLY A 366 16.68 0.04 -2.74
N PHE A 367 17.09 -0.70 -3.75
CA PHE A 367 16.57 -2.04 -4.04
C PHE A 367 16.84 -3.02 -2.90
N GLU A 368 18.09 -3.14 -2.46
CA GLU A 368 18.48 -4.09 -1.40
C GLU A 368 17.67 -3.84 -0.11
N HIS A 369 17.59 -2.56 0.31
CA HIS A 369 16.87 -2.17 1.51
C HIS A 369 15.38 -2.59 1.49
N VAL A 370 14.68 -2.34 0.37
CA VAL A 370 13.25 -2.69 0.30
C VAL A 370 13.03 -4.16 -0.01
N TYR A 371 13.94 -4.82 -0.72
CA TYR A 371 13.84 -6.24 -1.04
C TYR A 371 13.90 -7.12 0.21
N GLU A 372 14.85 -6.84 1.09
CA GLU A 372 14.99 -7.56 2.36
C GLU A 372 13.76 -7.45 3.26
N ARG A 373 13.03 -6.33 3.20
CA ARG A 373 11.91 -6.05 4.13
C ARG A 373 10.55 -6.27 3.51
N TYR A 374 10.39 -5.96 2.22
CA TYR A 374 9.11 -5.85 1.53
C TYR A 374 8.96 -6.77 0.32
N SER A 375 9.86 -7.74 0.09
CA SER A 375 9.64 -8.77 -0.92
C SER A 375 8.49 -9.71 -0.52
N TYR A 376 7.74 -10.21 -1.50
CA TYR A 376 6.71 -11.22 -1.23
C TYR A 376 7.29 -12.51 -0.66
N THR A 377 8.55 -12.82 -0.95
CA THR A 377 9.26 -13.97 -0.38
C THR A 377 9.44 -13.81 1.12
N ASN A 378 9.84 -12.61 1.58
CA ASN A 378 9.95 -12.29 3.00
C ASN A 378 8.58 -12.30 3.71
N LEU A 379 7.55 -11.72 3.08
CA LEU A 379 6.16 -11.81 3.58
C LEU A 379 5.73 -13.27 3.80
N CYS A 380 5.96 -14.12 2.80
CA CYS A 380 5.57 -15.53 2.86
C CYS A 380 6.36 -16.30 3.92
N SER A 381 7.66 -16.07 4.04
CA SER A 381 8.52 -16.67 5.05
C SER A 381 8.07 -16.30 6.47
N ASN A 382 7.88 -15.01 6.74
CA ASN A 382 7.44 -14.52 8.05
C ASN A 382 6.04 -15.07 8.42
N MET A 383 5.12 -15.11 7.46
CA MET A 383 3.78 -15.61 7.70
C MET A 383 3.76 -17.13 7.88
N SER A 384 4.58 -17.88 7.14
CA SER A 384 4.74 -19.33 7.31
C SER A 384 5.28 -19.66 8.70
N THR A 385 6.28 -18.91 9.16
CA THR A 385 6.83 -19.03 10.52
C THR A 385 5.76 -18.79 11.58
N LEU A 386 4.96 -17.72 11.41
CA LEU A 386 3.87 -17.40 12.34
C LEU A 386 2.80 -18.51 12.37
N TYR A 387 2.37 -19.01 11.21
CA TYR A 387 1.38 -20.08 11.14
C TYR A 387 1.89 -21.38 11.79
N THR A 388 3.15 -21.72 11.54
CA THR A 388 3.80 -22.92 12.10
C THR A 388 3.90 -22.84 13.61
N SER A 389 4.35 -21.70 14.17
CA SER A 389 4.45 -21.49 15.62
C SER A 389 3.10 -21.61 16.31
N LEU A 390 2.06 -20.97 15.76
CA LEU A 390 0.70 -21.04 16.32
C LEU A 390 0.12 -22.46 16.28
N ASN A 391 0.38 -23.21 15.22
CA ASN A 391 -0.08 -24.59 15.11
C ASN A 391 0.64 -25.52 16.11
N GLN A 392 1.94 -25.30 16.36
CA GLN A 392 2.71 -26.01 17.38
C GLN A 392 2.21 -25.71 18.80
N GLU A 393 2.00 -24.43 19.14
CA GLU A 393 1.43 -24.02 20.43
C GLU A 393 0.06 -24.69 20.71
N ARG A 394 -0.80 -24.76 19.67
CA ARG A 394 -2.08 -25.46 19.76
C ARG A 394 -1.89 -26.95 20.07
N THR A 395 -0.98 -27.61 19.37
CA THR A 395 -0.73 -29.05 19.56
C THR A 395 -0.23 -29.36 20.98
N ILE A 396 0.62 -28.49 21.52
CA ILE A 396 1.10 -28.61 22.90
C ILE A 396 -0.05 -28.43 23.90
N LYS A 397 -0.89 -27.40 23.73
CA LYS A 397 -2.05 -27.15 24.61
C LYS A 397 -3.13 -28.23 24.55
N ALA A 398 -3.24 -28.97 23.45
CA ALA A 398 -4.19 -30.07 23.32
C ALA A 398 -3.69 -31.38 23.95
N LYS A 399 -2.40 -31.48 24.28
CA LYS A 399 -1.76 -32.65 24.93
C LYS A 399 -1.65 -32.51 26.43
N ASN A 400 -1.79 -31.27 26.95
CA ASN A 400 -1.84 -30.94 28.36
C ASN A 400 -3.29 -30.72 28.83
#